data_fc589a359db5f09cfe676a6505379450
#
_entry.id   fc589a359db5f09cfe676a6505379450
#
_cell.length_a   1.000
_cell.length_b   1.000
_cell.length_c   1.000
_cell.angle_alpha   90.00
_cell.angle_beta   90.00
_cell.angle_gamma   90.00
#
_symmetry.space_group_name_H-M   'P 1'
#
loop_
_entity.id
_entity.type
_entity.pdbx_description
1 polymer ?
#
loop_
_entity_poly.entity_id
_entity_poly.type
_entity_poly.pdbx_seq_one_letter_code
_entity_poly.pdbx_strand_id
1 'polypeptide(L)'
;MIDGVPVDNSTIEGGGNVIGGINPNDIETFTVLKDASATAIYGSRASNGVIVITTKKGSDSNLRFNYSTNLSVSTITEKLDVLSADEFREFVPTVSGVPSSVTLGTASTDWQDEIYRTAFGQEHNFSVSGKVKKNAPYRLSVGYNNQNGVVKTNNYERFTFNGGISPKFFDNHLTVDLNVKVSYEDNQKVDESVVNNALRYDPTRPVMTGSATVSYTHLR
;
A
#
# COMPACT_ATOMS: atom_id res chain seq x y z
N MET A 1 -18.10 6.91 5.36
CA MET A 1 -18.11 8.02 6.33
C MET A 1 -16.99 7.86 7.32
N ILE A 2 -16.34 8.94 7.71
CA ILE A 2 -15.26 8.94 8.70
C ILE A 2 -15.61 9.98 9.78
N ASP A 3 -15.76 9.54 11.04
CA ASP A 3 -16.16 10.37 12.18
C ASP A 3 -17.40 11.27 11.92
N GLY A 4 -18.39 10.72 11.24
CA GLY A 4 -19.62 11.43 10.90
C GLY A 4 -19.54 12.27 9.62
N VAL A 5 -18.37 12.45 9.01
CA VAL A 5 -18.19 13.19 7.77
C VAL A 5 -18.32 12.25 6.57
N PRO A 6 -19.25 12.51 5.63
CA PRO A 6 -19.31 11.75 4.40
C PRO A 6 -18.06 12.02 3.55
N VAL A 7 -17.41 10.95 3.10
CA VAL A 7 -16.27 11.00 2.21
C VAL A 7 -16.67 10.34 0.91
N ASP A 8 -16.48 11.05 -0.19
CA ASP A 8 -16.70 10.50 -1.51
C ASP A 8 -15.45 9.70 -1.94
N ASN A 9 -15.68 8.50 -2.43
CA ASN A 9 -14.63 7.63 -2.96
C ASN A 9 -14.48 7.81 -4.48
N SER A 10 -15.12 8.84 -5.06
CA SER A 10 -14.89 9.23 -6.45
C SER A 10 -13.42 9.63 -6.57
N THR A 11 -12.69 8.82 -7.27
CA THR A 11 -11.26 8.97 -7.52
C THR A 11 -10.98 10.33 -8.17
N ILE A 12 -10.31 11.21 -7.44
CA ILE A 12 -9.50 12.24 -8.08
C ILE A 12 -8.47 11.45 -8.91
N GLU A 13 -8.41 11.68 -10.21
CA GLU A 13 -7.42 11.04 -11.08
C GLU A 13 -6.03 11.19 -10.45
N GLY A 14 -5.38 10.06 -10.11
CA GLY A 14 -4.12 10.03 -9.38
C GLY A 14 -4.24 10.04 -7.84
N GLY A 15 -5.42 10.22 -7.28
CA GLY A 15 -5.67 10.15 -5.83
C GLY A 15 -5.85 8.70 -5.36
N GLY A 16 -5.17 8.32 -4.27
CA GLY A 16 -5.37 7.03 -3.61
C GLY A 16 -6.79 6.91 -3.03
N ASN A 17 -7.19 5.69 -2.69
CA ASN A 17 -8.43 5.43 -1.98
C ASN A 17 -8.42 6.15 -0.62
N VAL A 18 -9.40 7.01 -0.36
CA VAL A 18 -9.50 7.77 0.91
C VAL A 18 -9.49 6.86 2.14
N ILE A 19 -10.04 5.65 2.02
CA ILE A 19 -10.01 4.65 3.09
C ILE A 19 -8.58 4.14 3.31
N GLY A 20 -7.79 4.00 2.23
CA GLY A 20 -6.37 3.63 2.29
C GLY A 20 -5.51 4.64 3.05
N GLY A 21 -5.88 5.92 3.01
CA GLY A 21 -5.17 6.99 3.72
C GLY A 21 -5.37 6.99 5.24
N ILE A 22 -6.30 6.19 5.78
CA ILE A 22 -6.51 6.10 7.22
C ILE A 22 -5.53 5.10 7.82
N ASN A 23 -4.85 5.51 8.89
CA ASN A 23 -4.03 4.58 9.66
C ASN A 23 -4.93 3.58 10.43
N PRO A 24 -4.82 2.26 10.18
CA PRO A 24 -5.64 1.26 10.87
C PRO A 24 -5.50 1.31 12.39
N ASN A 25 -4.35 1.72 12.91
CA ASN A 25 -4.10 1.85 14.35
C ASN A 25 -4.91 2.98 15.01
N ASP A 26 -5.42 3.92 14.21
CA ASP A 26 -6.29 5.00 14.69
C ASP A 26 -7.78 4.66 14.58
N ILE A 27 -8.15 3.53 14.00
CA ILE A 27 -9.54 3.09 13.91
C ILE A 27 -9.98 2.50 15.25
N GLU A 28 -11.12 2.96 15.75
CA GLU A 28 -11.80 2.41 16.92
C GLU A 28 -12.86 1.40 16.48
N THR A 29 -13.72 1.79 15.54
CA THR A 29 -14.77 0.91 15.00
C THR A 29 -14.86 1.01 13.49
N PHE A 30 -15.19 -0.13 12.88
CA PHE A 30 -15.46 -0.26 11.46
C PHE A 30 -16.80 -0.99 11.29
N THR A 31 -17.79 -0.29 10.77
CA THR A 31 -19.15 -0.81 10.61
C THR A 31 -19.59 -0.72 9.16
N VAL A 32 -20.13 -1.82 8.63
CA VAL A 32 -20.70 -1.85 7.28
C VAL A 32 -22.21 -1.97 7.40
N LEU A 33 -22.91 -0.95 6.91
CA LEU A 33 -24.37 -0.90 6.85
C LEU A 33 -24.80 -1.23 5.42
N LYS A 34 -25.48 -2.35 5.22
CA LYS A 34 -25.93 -2.83 3.89
C LYS A 34 -27.46 -2.78 3.72
N ASP A 35 -28.18 -2.43 4.77
CA ASP A 35 -29.64 -2.54 4.81
C ASP A 35 -30.35 -1.22 4.45
N ALA A 36 -31.67 -1.27 4.30
CA ALA A 36 -32.51 -0.10 4.11
C ALA A 36 -32.38 0.94 5.25
N SER A 37 -31.89 0.51 6.43
CA SER A 37 -31.55 1.43 7.54
C SER A 37 -30.44 2.42 7.16
N ALA A 38 -29.49 2.01 6.32
CA ALA A 38 -28.42 2.88 5.82
C ALA A 38 -28.99 4.02 4.93
N THR A 39 -29.94 3.67 4.03
CA THR A 39 -30.58 4.65 3.16
C THR A 39 -31.50 5.60 3.93
N ALA A 40 -32.13 5.14 5.00
CA ALA A 40 -32.98 5.96 5.87
C ALA A 40 -32.18 7.04 6.61
N ILE A 41 -30.94 6.76 7.00
CA ILE A 41 -30.09 7.69 7.75
C ILE A 41 -29.26 8.56 6.82
N TYR A 42 -28.72 8.01 5.73
CA TYR A 42 -27.70 8.65 4.88
C TYR A 42 -28.22 9.01 3.48
N GLY A 43 -29.52 8.78 3.21
CA GLY A 43 -30.19 9.14 1.95
C GLY A 43 -29.77 8.27 0.76
N SER A 44 -30.05 8.76 -0.44
CA SER A 44 -29.83 8.02 -1.71
C SER A 44 -28.37 7.66 -1.99
N ARG A 45 -27.41 8.38 -1.40
CA ARG A 45 -25.98 8.06 -1.51
C ARG A 45 -25.61 6.72 -0.86
N ALA A 46 -26.47 6.20 0.00
CA ALA A 46 -26.28 4.97 0.73
C ALA A 46 -26.94 3.75 0.06
N SER A 47 -27.44 3.88 -1.18
CA SER A 47 -28.12 2.80 -1.91
C SER A 47 -27.29 1.52 -2.05
N ASN A 48 -25.96 1.65 -2.12
CA ASN A 48 -25.02 0.53 -2.18
C ASN A 48 -24.42 0.17 -0.82
N GLY A 49 -24.98 0.69 0.27
CA GLY A 49 -24.46 0.55 1.63
C GLY A 49 -23.52 1.67 2.03
N VAL A 50 -23.19 1.72 3.33
CA VAL A 50 -22.30 2.71 3.93
C VAL A 50 -21.27 2.02 4.81
N ILE A 51 -20.03 2.41 4.63
CA ILE A 51 -18.95 2.09 5.55
C ILE A 51 -18.80 3.26 6.53
N VAL A 52 -18.98 2.98 7.81
CA VAL A 52 -18.80 3.95 8.90
C VAL A 52 -17.53 3.62 9.65
N ILE A 53 -16.58 4.53 9.63
CA ILE A 53 -15.32 4.42 10.36
C ILE A 53 -15.33 5.46 11.48
N THR A 54 -15.11 5.01 12.70
CA THR A 54 -14.90 5.88 13.85
C THR A 54 -13.45 5.79 14.29
N THR A 55 -12.80 6.93 14.45
CA THR A 55 -11.41 6.97 14.92
C THR A 55 -11.33 7.11 16.43
N LYS A 56 -10.23 6.60 17.00
CA LYS A 56 -9.95 6.68 18.43
C LYS A 56 -9.87 8.13 18.88
N LYS A 57 -10.63 8.47 19.90
CA LYS A 57 -10.67 9.79 20.51
C LYS A 57 -9.72 9.89 21.71
N GLY A 58 -9.55 11.10 22.22
CA GLY A 58 -8.87 11.35 23.46
C GLY A 58 -9.57 10.68 24.64
N SER A 59 -8.82 10.34 25.67
CA SER A 59 -9.32 9.70 26.88
C SER A 59 -9.34 10.69 28.05
N ASP A 60 -10.35 10.61 28.88
CA ASP A 60 -10.43 11.34 30.16
C ASP A 60 -9.40 10.84 31.21
N SER A 61 -8.54 9.91 30.84
CA SER A 61 -7.50 9.33 31.69
C SER A 61 -6.22 10.17 31.72
N ASN A 62 -5.28 9.77 32.56
CA ASN A 62 -3.93 10.32 32.62
C ASN A 62 -3.21 10.11 31.27
N LEU A 63 -2.14 10.85 31.07
CA LEU A 63 -1.28 10.77 29.90
C LEU A 63 -0.88 9.32 29.62
N ARG A 64 -1.12 8.87 28.37
CA ARG A 64 -0.76 7.54 27.88
C ARG A 64 0.01 7.67 26.58
N PHE A 65 1.10 6.94 26.50
CA PHE A 65 1.87 6.74 25.26
C PHE A 65 1.63 5.32 24.77
N ASN A 66 1.47 5.17 23.47
CA ASN A 66 1.43 3.88 22.82
C ASN A 66 2.33 3.90 21.59
N TYR A 67 3.20 2.91 21.51
CA TYR A 67 4.03 2.67 20.35
C TYR A 67 3.82 1.24 19.88
N SER A 68 3.56 1.08 18.59
CA SER A 68 3.48 -0.22 17.93
C SER A 68 4.34 -0.23 16.68
N THR A 69 4.97 -1.35 16.41
CA THR A 69 5.76 -1.58 15.21
C THR A 69 5.43 -2.95 14.63
N ASN A 70 5.42 -3.02 13.32
CA ASN A 70 5.28 -4.25 12.57
C ASN A 70 6.41 -4.29 11.53
N LEU A 71 7.22 -5.34 11.58
CA LEU A 71 8.28 -5.61 10.63
C LEU A 71 7.91 -6.85 9.84
N SER A 72 8.01 -6.78 8.53
CA SER A 72 7.67 -7.88 7.64
C SER A 72 8.79 -8.16 6.63
N VAL A 73 8.94 -9.44 6.31
CA VAL A 73 9.81 -9.90 5.23
C VAL A 73 8.94 -10.70 4.28
N SER A 74 8.97 -10.35 3.02
CA SER A 74 8.21 -11.03 1.98
C SER A 74 9.18 -11.58 0.92
N THR A 75 8.97 -12.83 0.55
CA THR A 75 9.73 -13.49 -0.52
C THR A 75 8.75 -14.11 -1.50
N ILE A 76 9.19 -14.31 -2.72
CA ILE A 76 8.42 -15.12 -3.67
C ILE A 76 8.36 -16.57 -3.18
N THR A 77 7.20 -17.17 -3.21
CA THR A 77 6.99 -18.54 -2.75
C THR A 77 7.41 -19.55 -3.78
N GLU A 78 7.15 -19.24 -5.06
CA GLU A 78 7.40 -20.15 -6.18
C GLU A 78 7.65 -19.32 -7.45
N LYS A 79 8.58 -19.76 -8.28
CA LYS A 79 8.83 -19.26 -9.62
C LYS A 79 8.17 -20.18 -10.63
N LEU A 80 7.84 -19.65 -11.79
CA LEU A 80 7.40 -20.46 -12.91
C LEU A 80 8.59 -21.20 -13.50
N ASP A 81 8.38 -22.47 -13.83
CA ASP A 81 9.36 -23.26 -14.54
C ASP A 81 9.40 -22.84 -16.01
N VAL A 82 10.54 -22.34 -16.44
CA VAL A 82 10.80 -21.86 -17.78
C VAL A 82 12.10 -22.49 -18.30
N LEU A 83 12.27 -22.56 -19.59
CA LEU A 83 13.49 -23.10 -20.21
C LEU A 83 14.72 -22.32 -19.71
N SER A 84 15.71 -23.06 -19.23
CA SER A 84 17.04 -22.53 -18.97
C SER A 84 17.70 -22.05 -20.26
N ALA A 85 18.78 -21.28 -20.16
CA ALA A 85 19.48 -20.81 -21.36
C ALA A 85 20.04 -21.97 -22.23
N ASP A 86 20.43 -23.08 -21.60
CA ASP A 86 20.96 -24.25 -22.31
C ASP A 86 19.84 -25.02 -23.01
N GLU A 87 18.73 -25.28 -22.32
CA GLU A 87 17.54 -25.88 -22.94
C GLU A 87 16.97 -25.01 -24.05
N PHE A 88 16.99 -23.68 -23.87
CA PHE A 88 16.54 -22.74 -24.89
C PHE A 88 17.42 -22.80 -26.16
N ARG A 89 18.75 -22.92 -26.01
CA ARG A 89 19.70 -23.09 -27.12
C ARG A 89 19.46 -24.40 -27.85
N GLU A 90 19.14 -25.46 -27.13
CA GLU A 90 18.84 -26.76 -27.75
C GLU A 90 17.47 -26.78 -28.41
N PHE A 91 16.47 -26.17 -27.79
CA PHE A 91 15.09 -26.19 -28.28
C PHE A 91 14.84 -25.27 -29.49
N VAL A 92 15.32 -24.00 -29.45
CA VAL A 92 14.99 -22.99 -30.46
C VAL A 92 15.34 -23.42 -31.89
N PRO A 93 16.50 -24.05 -32.18
CA PRO A 93 16.81 -24.53 -33.54
C PRO A 93 15.87 -25.61 -34.05
N THR A 94 15.17 -26.33 -33.18
CA THR A 94 14.24 -27.41 -33.57
C THR A 94 12.85 -26.88 -33.94
N VAL A 95 12.55 -25.62 -33.59
CA VAL A 95 11.22 -25.01 -33.85
C VAL A 95 11.10 -24.62 -35.33
N SER A 96 10.09 -25.18 -35.95
CA SER A 96 9.75 -24.86 -37.36
C SER A 96 9.37 -23.37 -37.51
N GLY A 97 10.01 -22.70 -38.47
CA GLY A 97 9.74 -21.28 -38.76
C GLY A 97 10.66 -20.28 -38.04
N VAL A 98 11.58 -20.74 -37.19
CA VAL A 98 12.65 -19.89 -36.67
C VAL A 98 13.70 -19.69 -37.77
N PRO A 99 14.03 -18.45 -38.18
CA PRO A 99 15.06 -18.20 -39.15
C PRO A 99 16.43 -18.70 -38.66
N SER A 100 17.20 -19.33 -39.54
CA SER A 100 18.57 -19.76 -39.22
C SER A 100 19.54 -18.61 -38.89
N SER A 101 19.11 -17.37 -39.15
CA SER A 101 19.85 -16.16 -38.81
C SER A 101 19.68 -15.72 -37.34
N VAL A 102 18.83 -16.41 -36.55
CA VAL A 102 18.68 -16.10 -35.11
C VAL A 102 19.96 -16.50 -34.39
N THR A 103 20.68 -15.49 -33.91
CA THR A 103 21.88 -15.70 -33.10
C THR A 103 21.51 -15.68 -31.64
N LEU A 104 21.62 -16.84 -31.00
CA LEU A 104 21.45 -16.96 -29.54
C LEU A 104 22.71 -16.45 -28.81
N GLY A 105 22.52 -15.80 -27.67
CA GLY A 105 23.62 -15.31 -26.87
C GLY A 105 24.34 -16.42 -26.10
N THR A 106 25.45 -16.08 -25.49
CA THR A 106 26.26 -17.00 -24.66
C THR A 106 25.98 -16.87 -23.16
N ALA A 107 25.18 -15.91 -22.75
CA ALA A 107 24.80 -15.70 -21.35
C ALA A 107 23.82 -16.76 -20.87
N SER A 108 23.70 -16.90 -19.56
CA SER A 108 22.68 -17.69 -18.88
C SER A 108 22.04 -16.81 -17.81
N THR A 109 20.87 -16.27 -18.10
CA THR A 109 20.17 -15.30 -17.25
C THR A 109 18.83 -15.86 -16.81
N ASP A 110 18.63 -15.99 -15.51
CA ASP A 110 17.30 -16.18 -14.92
C ASP A 110 16.63 -14.82 -14.76
N TRP A 111 15.76 -14.47 -15.70
CA TRP A 111 15.06 -13.18 -15.67
C TRP A 111 14.09 -13.03 -14.50
N GLN A 112 13.63 -14.14 -13.90
CA GLN A 112 12.82 -14.09 -12.71
C GLN A 112 13.65 -13.66 -11.50
N ASP A 113 14.89 -14.10 -11.37
CA ASP A 113 15.82 -13.63 -10.32
C ASP A 113 16.19 -12.15 -10.48
N GLU A 114 16.23 -11.69 -11.74
CA GLU A 114 16.52 -10.29 -12.01
C GLU A 114 15.40 -9.33 -11.62
N ILE A 115 14.15 -9.78 -11.64
CA ILE A 115 13.00 -8.92 -11.29
C ILE A 115 12.55 -9.09 -9.84
N TYR A 116 12.85 -10.21 -9.18
CA TYR A 116 12.42 -10.47 -7.83
C TYR A 116 13.49 -10.12 -6.79
N ARG A 117 13.03 -9.85 -5.58
CA ARG A 117 13.88 -9.63 -4.40
C ARG A 117 13.18 -10.11 -3.14
N THR A 118 13.95 -10.38 -2.10
CA THR A 118 13.42 -10.40 -0.74
C THR A 118 13.05 -8.96 -0.37
N ALA A 119 11.80 -8.73 -0.03
CA ALA A 119 11.26 -7.43 0.28
C ALA A 119 11.11 -7.25 1.79
N PHE A 120 11.48 -6.07 2.28
CA PHE A 120 11.34 -5.68 3.68
C PHE A 120 10.26 -4.63 3.81
N GLY A 121 9.38 -4.83 4.79
CA GLY A 121 8.34 -3.87 5.17
C GLY A 121 8.50 -3.46 6.62
N GLN A 122 8.18 -2.20 6.92
CA GLN A 122 8.17 -1.66 8.27
C GLN A 122 6.98 -0.72 8.45
N GLU A 123 6.36 -0.84 9.61
CA GLU A 123 5.30 0.05 10.04
C GLU A 123 5.56 0.48 11.47
N HIS A 124 5.48 1.78 11.72
CA HIS A 124 5.68 2.38 13.03
C HIS A 124 4.50 3.31 13.34
N ASN A 125 3.89 3.11 14.50
CA ASN A 125 2.80 3.94 14.96
C ASN A 125 3.08 4.42 16.37
N PHE A 126 3.04 5.72 16.57
CA PHE A 126 3.17 6.35 17.86
C PHE A 126 1.92 7.15 18.17
N SER A 127 1.39 7.04 19.37
CA SER A 127 0.28 7.87 19.77
C SER A 127 0.40 8.29 21.24
N VAL A 128 -0.09 9.49 21.50
CA VAL A 128 -0.24 10.05 22.83
C VAL A 128 -1.68 10.47 23.02
N SER A 129 -2.24 10.12 24.17
CA SER A 129 -3.59 10.52 24.57
C SER A 129 -3.62 10.91 26.03
N GLY A 130 -4.54 11.80 26.36
CA GLY A 130 -4.70 12.31 27.72
C GLY A 130 -5.74 13.42 27.75
N LYS A 131 -5.69 14.22 28.81
CA LYS A 131 -6.55 15.41 28.93
C LYS A 131 -5.75 16.64 29.31
N VAL A 132 -6.10 17.75 28.71
CA VAL A 132 -5.63 19.09 29.10
C VAL A 132 -6.63 19.64 30.09
N LYS A 133 -6.13 20.02 31.29
CA LYS A 133 -6.99 20.41 32.43
C LYS A 133 -8.00 19.29 32.73
N LYS A 134 -9.20 19.64 33.23
CA LYS A 134 -10.20 18.64 33.61
C LYS A 134 -11.14 18.22 32.48
N ASN A 135 -11.24 19.02 31.40
CA ASN A 135 -12.37 18.96 30.48
C ASN A 135 -12.01 18.85 29.00
N ALA A 136 -10.76 18.64 28.63
CA ALA A 136 -10.36 18.60 27.23
C ALA A 136 -9.52 17.34 26.93
N PRO A 137 -10.15 16.18 26.71
CA PRO A 137 -9.46 14.99 26.23
C PRO A 137 -8.87 15.23 24.84
N TYR A 138 -7.65 14.75 24.63
CA TYR A 138 -6.93 14.86 23.37
C TYR A 138 -6.25 13.56 22.98
N ARG A 139 -6.03 13.38 21.69
CA ARG A 139 -5.22 12.31 21.11
C ARG A 139 -4.42 12.88 19.95
N LEU A 140 -3.15 12.51 19.90
CA LEU A 140 -2.26 12.75 18.76
C LEU A 140 -1.67 11.41 18.34
N SER A 141 -1.60 11.15 17.06
CA SER A 141 -0.93 9.97 16.51
C SER A 141 -0.14 10.30 15.26
N VAL A 142 0.95 9.57 15.08
CA VAL A 142 1.82 9.62 13.92
C VAL A 142 2.04 8.19 13.47
N GLY A 143 1.86 7.93 12.19
CA GLY A 143 2.12 6.64 11.57
C GLY A 143 3.07 6.77 10.39
N TYR A 144 4.01 5.85 10.29
CA TYR A 144 4.88 5.67 9.14
C TYR A 144 4.80 4.23 8.68
N ASN A 145 4.57 4.04 7.39
CA ASN A 145 4.55 2.73 6.76
C ASN A 145 5.41 2.79 5.50
N ASN A 146 6.35 1.87 5.37
CA ASN A 146 7.13 1.68 4.15
C ASN A 146 7.14 0.17 3.83
N GLN A 147 6.62 -0.19 2.66
CA GLN A 147 6.53 -1.56 2.20
C GLN A 147 7.17 -1.70 0.82
N ASN A 148 8.25 -2.44 0.76
CA ASN A 148 8.80 -2.87 -0.50
C ASN A 148 8.02 -4.07 -1.05
N GLY A 149 7.80 -4.11 -2.35
CA GLY A 149 7.26 -5.28 -3.03
C GLY A 149 8.34 -6.28 -3.41
N VAL A 150 7.93 -7.54 -3.60
CA VAL A 150 8.81 -8.64 -4.06
C VAL A 150 9.33 -8.43 -5.47
N VAL A 151 8.61 -7.69 -6.31
CA VAL A 151 9.13 -7.20 -7.59
C VAL A 151 9.95 -5.95 -7.34
N LYS A 152 11.17 -5.92 -7.87
CA LYS A 152 12.09 -4.76 -7.75
C LYS A 152 11.37 -3.48 -8.22
N THR A 153 11.69 -2.34 -7.63
CA THR A 153 11.08 -1.02 -7.86
C THR A 153 9.66 -0.82 -7.33
N ASN A 154 8.93 -1.87 -6.93
CA ASN A 154 7.65 -1.70 -6.25
C ASN A 154 7.89 -1.24 -4.81
N ASN A 155 7.33 -0.08 -4.46
CA ASN A 155 7.42 0.50 -3.12
C ASN A 155 6.13 1.25 -2.79
N TYR A 156 5.70 1.13 -1.56
CA TYR A 156 4.61 1.90 -0.99
C TYR A 156 5.08 2.58 0.29
N GLU A 157 4.99 3.89 0.33
CA GLU A 157 5.32 4.70 1.50
C GLU A 157 4.11 5.53 1.91
N ARG A 158 3.81 5.55 3.21
CA ARG A 158 2.73 6.36 3.76
C ARG A 158 3.13 6.97 5.09
N PHE A 159 2.90 8.26 5.20
CA PHE A 159 2.98 9.01 6.44
C PHE A 159 1.58 9.48 6.83
N THR A 160 1.19 9.30 8.08
CA THR A 160 -0.10 9.75 8.62
C THR A 160 0.09 10.55 9.89
N PHE A 161 -0.70 11.61 10.02
CA PHE A 161 -0.86 12.37 11.24
C PHE A 161 -2.34 12.49 11.55
N ASN A 162 -2.72 12.21 12.79
CA ASN A 162 -4.07 12.40 13.29
C ASN A 162 -4.01 13.12 14.64
N GLY A 163 -4.68 14.26 14.74
CA GLY A 163 -4.78 15.04 15.96
C GLY A 163 -6.23 15.36 16.29
N GLY A 164 -6.67 15.04 17.50
CA GLY A 164 -8.02 15.32 17.97
C GLY A 164 -8.03 15.89 19.39
N ILE A 165 -8.92 16.84 19.63
CA ILE A 165 -9.22 17.38 20.95
C ILE A 165 -10.71 17.62 21.07
N SER A 166 -11.29 17.23 22.21
CA SER A 166 -12.73 17.30 22.47
C SER A 166 -13.02 18.09 23.75
N PRO A 167 -12.79 19.42 23.77
CA PRO A 167 -13.08 20.23 24.96
C PRO A 167 -14.58 20.23 25.29
N LYS A 168 -14.88 20.14 26.57
CA LYS A 168 -16.22 20.19 27.13
C LYS A 168 -16.41 21.49 27.91
N PHE A 169 -17.53 22.17 27.69
CA PHE A 169 -17.88 23.46 28.28
C PHE A 169 -19.22 23.35 29.01
N PHE A 170 -19.47 24.31 29.92
CA PHE A 170 -20.75 24.45 30.65
C PHE A 170 -21.17 23.14 31.32
N ASP A 171 -20.31 22.60 32.21
CA ASP A 171 -20.57 21.36 32.94
C ASP A 171 -20.94 20.17 32.03
N ASN A 172 -20.23 20.04 30.89
CA ASN A 172 -20.42 19.03 29.84
C ASN A 172 -21.70 19.19 28.98
N HIS A 173 -22.41 20.33 29.03
CA HIS A 173 -23.56 20.57 28.17
C HIS A 173 -23.17 20.87 26.72
N LEU A 174 -21.93 21.32 26.49
CA LEU A 174 -21.40 21.54 25.13
C LEU A 174 -20.07 20.80 24.97
N THR A 175 -20.00 19.92 23.99
CA THR A 175 -18.75 19.27 23.54
C THR A 175 -18.42 19.74 22.12
N VAL A 176 -17.19 20.19 21.92
CA VAL A 176 -16.69 20.59 20.60
C VAL A 176 -15.62 19.58 20.18
N ASP A 177 -15.86 18.85 19.09
CA ASP A 177 -14.89 17.88 18.55
C ASP A 177 -14.11 18.55 17.41
N LEU A 178 -12.80 18.71 17.60
CA LEU A 178 -11.86 19.21 16.61
C LEU A 178 -10.91 18.08 16.20
N ASN A 179 -10.89 17.77 14.91
CA ASN A 179 -10.02 16.72 14.37
C ASN A 179 -9.29 17.23 13.13
N VAL A 180 -7.99 16.93 13.07
CA VAL A 180 -7.13 17.17 11.92
C VAL A 180 -6.52 15.85 11.50
N LYS A 181 -6.66 15.50 10.23
CA LYS A 181 -6.09 14.29 9.64
C LYS A 181 -5.29 14.68 8.40
N VAL A 182 -4.06 14.21 8.35
CA VAL A 182 -3.17 14.40 7.21
C VAL A 182 -2.62 13.03 6.82
N SER A 183 -2.66 12.73 5.53
CA SER A 183 -2.02 11.56 4.95
C SER A 183 -1.22 11.98 3.73
N TYR A 184 0.01 11.49 3.66
CA TYR A 184 0.85 11.57 2.47
C TYR A 184 1.18 10.15 2.03
N GLU A 185 0.97 9.86 0.76
CA GLU A 185 1.21 8.54 0.19
C GLU A 185 2.06 8.67 -1.07
N ASP A 186 3.08 7.84 -1.16
CA ASP A 186 3.84 7.60 -2.38
C ASP A 186 3.74 6.12 -2.74
N ASN A 187 3.25 5.84 -3.94
CA ASN A 187 2.99 4.48 -4.40
C ASN A 187 3.63 4.26 -5.76
N GLN A 188 4.84 3.74 -5.74
CA GLN A 188 5.58 3.35 -6.92
C GLN A 188 5.15 1.94 -7.35
N LYS A 189 4.27 1.88 -8.34
CA LYS A 189 3.79 0.63 -8.92
C LYS A 189 4.70 0.16 -10.05
N VAL A 190 4.92 -1.13 -10.08
CA VAL A 190 5.56 -1.78 -11.23
C VAL A 190 4.53 -2.03 -12.31
N ASP A 191 4.93 -1.90 -13.56
CA ASP A 191 4.11 -2.30 -14.71
C ASP A 191 3.82 -3.81 -14.63
N GLU A 192 2.56 -4.19 -14.79
CA GLU A 192 2.13 -5.59 -14.74
C GLU A 192 2.78 -6.44 -15.83
N SER A 193 3.23 -5.82 -16.93
CA SER A 193 3.92 -6.50 -18.02
C SER A 193 5.31 -7.02 -17.65
N VAL A 194 5.94 -6.49 -16.58
CA VAL A 194 7.32 -6.85 -16.17
C VAL A 194 7.46 -8.35 -15.94
N VAL A 195 6.51 -8.98 -15.24
CA VAL A 195 6.53 -10.42 -14.97
C VAL A 195 6.37 -11.21 -16.29
N ASN A 196 5.40 -10.83 -17.12
CA ASN A 196 5.21 -11.47 -18.42
C ASN A 196 6.42 -11.33 -19.33
N ASN A 197 7.07 -10.17 -19.32
CA ASN A 197 8.25 -9.92 -20.11
C ASN A 197 9.44 -10.77 -19.62
N ALA A 198 9.64 -10.86 -18.31
CA ALA A 198 10.70 -11.71 -17.75
C ALA A 198 10.53 -13.20 -18.10
N LEU A 199 9.29 -13.71 -18.15
CA LEU A 199 8.99 -15.09 -18.52
C LEU A 199 9.21 -15.38 -20.02
N ARG A 200 9.14 -14.38 -20.88
CA ARG A 200 9.22 -14.52 -22.35
C ARG A 200 10.55 -14.05 -22.92
N TYR A 201 11.35 -13.39 -22.10
CA TYR A 201 12.59 -12.84 -22.61
C TYR A 201 13.64 -13.93 -22.81
N ASP A 202 14.50 -13.75 -23.84
CA ASP A 202 15.55 -14.67 -24.22
C ASP A 202 16.57 -14.88 -23.07
N PRO A 203 16.64 -16.07 -22.46
CA PRO A 203 17.54 -16.34 -21.33
C PRO A 203 19.02 -16.39 -21.74
N THR A 204 19.32 -16.39 -23.06
CA THR A 204 20.69 -16.38 -23.57
C THR A 204 21.29 -14.98 -23.65
N ARG A 205 20.51 -13.94 -23.31
CA ARG A 205 20.94 -12.54 -23.29
C ARG A 205 21.51 -12.15 -21.94
N PRO A 206 22.61 -11.39 -21.90
CA PRO A 206 23.16 -10.89 -20.65
C PRO A 206 22.31 -9.73 -20.11
N VAL A 207 22.33 -9.56 -18.77
CA VAL A 207 21.69 -8.42 -18.10
C VAL A 207 22.30 -7.08 -18.51
N MET A 208 23.59 -7.06 -18.84
CA MET A 208 24.31 -5.88 -19.31
C MET A 208 25.12 -6.20 -20.56
N THR A 209 25.13 -5.30 -21.54
CA THR A 209 25.97 -5.37 -22.73
C THR A 209 26.99 -4.24 -22.73
N GLY A 210 28.28 -4.55 -22.55
CA GLY A 210 29.36 -3.58 -22.58
C GLY A 210 29.26 -2.50 -21.47
N SER A 211 29.70 -1.29 -21.76
CA SER A 211 29.64 -0.14 -20.83
C SER A 211 28.28 0.56 -20.78
N ALA A 212 27.33 0.11 -21.54
CA ALA A 212 25.98 0.62 -21.53
C ALA A 212 25.08 -0.36 -20.78
N THR A 213 24.39 0.13 -19.77
CA THR A 213 23.27 -0.56 -19.15
C THR A 213 22.34 -1.06 -20.24
N VAL A 214 22.10 -2.38 -20.34
CA VAL A 214 21.00 -2.88 -21.17
C VAL A 214 19.78 -2.14 -20.70
N SER A 215 19.20 -1.43 -21.63
CA SER A 215 18.00 -0.69 -21.39
C SER A 215 16.92 -1.65 -20.90
N TYR A 216 16.65 -1.62 -19.59
CA TYR A 216 15.44 -2.20 -18.99
C TYR A 216 14.16 -1.52 -19.50
N THR A 217 14.25 -0.80 -20.64
CA THR A 217 13.12 -0.04 -21.22
C THR A 217 11.91 -0.90 -21.53
N HIS A 218 12.07 -2.21 -21.52
CA HIS A 218 10.96 -3.15 -21.66
C HIS A 218 10.60 -3.90 -20.37
N LEU A 219 11.34 -3.65 -19.27
CA LEU A 219 11.07 -4.20 -17.94
C LEU A 219 10.65 -3.11 -16.92
N ARG A 220 10.48 -1.86 -17.37
CA ARG A 220 9.91 -0.76 -16.59
C ARG A 220 8.46 -0.54 -16.95
#